data_ce09c7d2566a30aa0ae1a25e4f8b81e3
#
_entry.id   ce09c7d2566a30aa0ae1a25e4f8b81e3
#
_cell.length_a   1.000
_cell.length_b   1.000
_cell.length_c   1.000
_cell.angle_alpha   90.00
_cell.angle_beta   90.00
_cell.angle_gamma   90.00
#
_symmetry.space_group_name_H-M   'P 1'
#
loop_
_entity.id
_entity.type
_entity.pdbx_description
1 polymer ?
#
loop_
_entity_poly.entity_id
_entity_poly.type
_entity_poly.pdbx_seq_one_letter_code
_entity_poly.pdbx_strand_id
1 'polypeptide(L)'
;YVQLQDRVTGITPGTDAARWDILSQGDSAAVLTTRGDIIIRDSSQQNRLPLGVSGAYLQSDGTDVSWDATTSTGHFVPPVGTTAQRPGSPTDGGLRYNSTLTGFEGYNGSQWMTLGAGNPWSTETASFNAAANDRVMVDTSSVAVTATLPATPLVGDQIRFQDVNGTFATNNLTVARNGKDIMNLAEDMTVDTNHAGFGVLFTGDTNGWKIIEVA
;
A
#
# COMPACT_ATOMS: atom_id res chain seq x y z
N TYR A 1 34.54 -3.02 -41.95
CA TYR A 1 33.35 -2.98 -42.83
C TYR A 1 33.19 -4.35 -43.47
N VAL A 2 32.07 -4.99 -43.29
CA VAL A 2 31.73 -6.30 -43.92
C VAL A 2 30.76 -5.99 -45.06
N GLN A 3 31.15 -6.27 -46.25
CA GLN A 3 30.32 -6.17 -47.44
C GLN A 3 29.45 -7.41 -47.50
N LEU A 4 28.16 -7.29 -47.39
CA LEU A 4 27.18 -8.40 -47.37
C LEU A 4 26.65 -8.78 -48.74
N GLN A 5 27.07 -8.11 -49.80
CA GLN A 5 26.68 -8.43 -51.17
C GLN A 5 27.88 -8.56 -52.10
N ASP A 6 27.66 -9.25 -53.23
CA ASP A 6 28.65 -9.61 -54.20
C ASP A 6 29.78 -8.60 -54.34
N ARG A 7 30.99 -9.17 -54.47
CA ARG A 7 32.23 -8.44 -54.63
C ARG A 7 32.18 -7.48 -55.83
N VAL A 8 31.69 -6.29 -55.62
CA VAL A 8 31.71 -5.22 -56.60
C VAL A 8 33.02 -4.45 -56.41
N THR A 9 33.94 -4.64 -57.36
CA THR A 9 35.20 -3.89 -57.39
C THR A 9 34.92 -2.45 -57.77
N GLY A 10 35.54 -1.50 -57.06
CA GLY A 10 35.51 -0.09 -57.37
C GLY A 10 34.55 0.79 -56.54
N ILE A 11 33.92 0.26 -55.53
CA ILE A 11 33.06 1.06 -54.61
C ILE A 11 33.86 1.44 -53.37
N THR A 12 33.98 2.75 -53.14
CA THR A 12 34.57 3.28 -51.92
C THR A 12 33.51 3.33 -50.84
N PRO A 13 33.78 2.80 -49.65
CA PRO A 13 32.83 2.88 -48.51
C PRO A 13 32.43 4.33 -48.26
N GLY A 14 31.11 4.59 -48.14
CA GLY A 14 30.58 5.94 -47.90
C GLY A 14 30.21 6.75 -49.11
N THR A 15 30.50 6.29 -50.34
CA THR A 15 30.21 7.04 -51.60
C THR A 15 28.90 6.59 -52.27
N ASP A 16 28.37 5.43 -51.93
CA ASP A 16 27.10 4.93 -52.44
C ASP A 16 26.12 4.72 -51.26
N ALA A 17 25.32 5.71 -50.98
CA ALA A 17 24.36 5.72 -49.88
C ALA A 17 23.39 4.55 -49.95
N ALA A 18 22.97 4.12 -51.15
CA ALA A 18 21.99 3.03 -51.30
C ALA A 18 22.56 1.64 -50.96
N ARG A 19 23.89 1.45 -51.06
CA ARG A 19 24.53 0.15 -50.81
C ARG A 19 25.20 0.01 -49.46
N TRP A 20 25.53 1.10 -48.82
CA TRP A 20 26.16 1.12 -47.50
C TRP A 20 25.20 1.46 -46.40
N ASP A 21 24.00 1.82 -46.76
CA ASP A 21 22.96 2.30 -45.88
C ASP A 21 22.55 1.27 -44.81
N ILE A 22 22.50 -0.01 -45.20
CA ILE A 22 22.05 -1.10 -44.30
C ILE A 22 23.02 -1.38 -43.13
N LEU A 23 24.30 -1.00 -43.28
CA LEU A 23 25.31 -1.23 -42.23
C LEU A 23 25.71 0.04 -41.49
N SER A 24 25.55 1.22 -42.11
CA SER A 24 25.84 2.51 -41.48
C SER A 24 24.63 3.19 -40.86
N GLN A 25 23.45 2.85 -41.36
CA GLN A 25 22.20 3.13 -40.70
C GLN A 25 21.90 2.00 -39.73
N GLY A 26 22.71 1.81 -38.75
CA GLY A 26 22.09 1.47 -37.50
C GLY A 26 21.10 2.60 -37.24
N ASP A 27 19.84 2.40 -37.58
CA ASP A 27 18.78 3.40 -37.54
C ASP A 27 18.66 4.14 -36.17
N SER A 28 19.35 3.66 -35.19
CA SER A 28 19.44 4.25 -33.86
C SER A 28 20.05 5.66 -33.83
N ALA A 29 21.05 5.96 -34.68
CA ALA A 29 21.71 7.28 -34.67
C ALA A 29 20.85 8.35 -35.36
N ALA A 30 20.04 7.97 -36.37
CA ALA A 30 19.12 8.85 -37.04
C ALA A 30 17.80 9.05 -36.27
N VAL A 31 17.43 8.07 -35.41
CA VAL A 31 16.21 8.10 -34.63
C VAL A 31 16.39 8.97 -33.37
N LEU A 32 17.55 8.90 -32.71
CA LEU A 32 17.84 9.70 -31.52
C LEU A 32 18.30 11.10 -31.90
N THR A 33 17.59 12.14 -31.58
CA THR A 33 17.87 13.53 -31.95
C THR A 33 18.22 14.40 -30.75
N THR A 34 17.94 13.96 -29.55
CA THR A 34 18.14 14.75 -28.34
C THR A 34 18.72 13.85 -27.22
N ARG A 35 19.54 14.45 -26.35
CA ARG A 35 20.07 13.75 -25.18
C ARG A 35 18.94 13.26 -24.32
N GLY A 36 18.97 11.96 -23.98
CA GLY A 36 17.95 11.30 -23.14
C GLY A 36 16.82 10.64 -23.93
N ASP A 37 16.84 10.72 -25.27
CA ASP A 37 15.92 9.95 -26.09
C ASP A 37 16.16 8.45 -25.93
N ILE A 38 15.10 7.66 -26.04
CA ILE A 38 15.13 6.19 -25.96
C ILE A 38 14.63 5.62 -27.30
N ILE A 39 15.28 4.55 -27.77
CA ILE A 39 14.75 3.77 -28.89
C ILE A 39 13.75 2.76 -28.34
N ILE A 40 12.57 2.77 -28.89
CA ILE A 40 11.52 1.79 -28.63
C ILE A 40 11.18 1.06 -29.93
N ARG A 41 10.48 -0.07 -29.81
CA ARG A 41 9.79 -0.71 -30.94
C ARG A 41 8.30 -0.50 -30.74
N ASP A 42 7.66 0.15 -31.71
CA ASP A 42 6.21 0.17 -31.81
C ASP A 42 5.67 -1.08 -32.55
N SER A 43 4.42 -1.09 -32.92
CA SER A 43 3.78 -2.23 -33.58
C SER A 43 4.40 -2.52 -34.97
N SER A 44 5.11 -1.61 -35.56
CA SER A 44 5.59 -1.70 -36.95
C SER A 44 7.12 -1.62 -37.08
N GLN A 45 7.81 -0.73 -36.34
CA GLN A 45 9.22 -0.40 -36.54
C GLN A 45 9.89 0.08 -35.26
N GLN A 46 11.20 0.35 -35.37
CA GLN A 46 11.94 1.10 -34.35
C GLN A 46 11.50 2.57 -34.39
N ASN A 47 11.25 3.13 -33.22
CA ASN A 47 10.81 4.51 -33.10
C ASN A 47 11.53 5.19 -31.93
N ARG A 48 11.45 6.52 -31.91
CA ARG A 48 12.00 7.35 -30.85
C ARG A 48 10.95 7.64 -29.80
N LEU A 49 11.27 7.36 -28.55
CA LEU A 49 10.58 7.95 -27.41
C LEU A 49 11.39 9.16 -26.94
N PRO A 50 10.92 10.39 -27.19
CA PRO A 50 11.60 11.61 -26.74
C PRO A 50 11.74 11.63 -25.22
N LEU A 51 12.72 12.37 -24.70
CA LEU A 51 12.85 12.58 -23.25
C LEU A 51 11.53 13.14 -22.67
N GLY A 52 11.05 12.51 -21.61
CA GLY A 52 9.90 12.99 -20.85
C GLY A 52 10.16 14.30 -20.12
N VAL A 53 9.09 14.94 -19.66
CA VAL A 53 9.19 16.13 -18.81
C VAL A 53 9.86 15.79 -17.47
N SER A 54 10.40 16.77 -16.77
CA SER A 54 11.02 16.59 -15.46
C SER A 54 10.04 15.94 -14.48
N GLY A 55 10.47 14.86 -13.83
CA GLY A 55 9.63 14.10 -12.89
C GLY A 55 8.77 13.02 -13.53
N ALA A 56 8.77 12.88 -14.87
CA ALA A 56 8.07 11.77 -15.51
C ALA A 56 8.80 10.44 -15.28
N TYR A 57 8.05 9.36 -15.18
CA TYR A 57 8.56 7.99 -15.14
C TYR A 57 8.11 7.20 -16.37
N LEU A 58 8.93 6.25 -16.77
CA LEU A 58 8.62 5.37 -17.89
C LEU A 58 7.64 4.29 -17.41
N GLN A 59 6.53 4.16 -18.11
CA GLN A 59 5.52 3.14 -17.83
C GLN A 59 5.19 2.32 -19.07
N SER A 60 4.55 1.17 -18.88
CA SER A 60 3.99 0.35 -19.93
C SER A 60 2.51 0.12 -19.66
N ASP A 61 1.69 0.21 -20.70
CA ASP A 61 0.27 -0.16 -20.67
C ASP A 61 0.04 -1.66 -21.01
N GLY A 62 1.14 -2.42 -21.17
CA GLY A 62 1.13 -3.82 -21.59
C GLY A 62 1.30 -4.02 -23.10
N THR A 63 1.29 -2.94 -23.90
CA THR A 63 1.48 -2.93 -25.35
C THR A 63 2.69 -2.07 -25.71
N ASP A 64 2.70 -0.85 -25.25
CA ASP A 64 3.74 0.13 -25.53
C ASP A 64 4.32 0.75 -24.25
N VAL A 65 5.44 1.41 -24.38
CA VAL A 65 6.06 2.22 -23.33
C VAL A 65 5.82 3.70 -23.58
N SER A 66 5.58 4.45 -22.52
CA SER A 66 5.35 5.89 -22.57
C SER A 66 5.87 6.58 -21.31
N TRP A 67 6.04 7.91 -21.36
CA TRP A 67 6.29 8.70 -20.17
C TRP A 67 4.97 9.09 -19.52
N ASP A 68 4.81 8.75 -18.25
CA ASP A 68 3.75 9.31 -17.44
C ASP A 68 4.28 10.49 -16.63
N ALA A 69 3.69 11.65 -16.84
CA ALA A 69 4.07 12.85 -16.14
C ALA A 69 3.24 12.96 -14.85
N THR A 70 3.89 12.83 -13.70
CA THR A 70 3.31 13.32 -12.46
C THR A 70 3.33 14.85 -12.46
N THR A 71 2.48 15.46 -13.28
CA THR A 71 2.26 16.91 -13.23
C THR A 71 1.50 17.28 -11.95
N SER A 72 1.36 18.56 -11.66
CA SER A 72 0.58 19.05 -10.50
C SER A 72 -0.86 18.54 -10.43
N THR A 73 -1.38 17.98 -11.52
CA THR A 73 -2.69 17.34 -11.64
C THR A 73 -2.60 15.83 -11.89
N GLY A 74 -1.40 15.29 -12.12
CA GLY A 74 -1.14 13.86 -12.29
C GLY A 74 -0.96 13.13 -10.96
N HIS A 75 -1.08 11.79 -10.99
CA HIS A 75 -0.89 10.95 -9.83
C HIS A 75 -0.21 9.64 -10.23
N PHE A 76 0.59 9.10 -9.34
CA PHE A 76 1.11 7.75 -9.45
C PHE A 76 0.05 6.76 -8.96
N VAL A 77 -0.29 5.76 -9.77
CA VAL A 77 -1.17 4.66 -9.37
C VAL A 77 -0.31 3.48 -8.95
N PRO A 78 -0.21 3.18 -7.65
CA PRO A 78 0.52 2.01 -7.19
C PRO A 78 -0.25 0.71 -7.55
N PRO A 79 0.38 -0.46 -7.45
CA PRO A 79 -0.32 -1.73 -7.63
C PRO A 79 -1.58 -1.81 -6.77
N VAL A 80 -2.69 -2.25 -7.36
CA VAL A 80 -3.99 -2.39 -6.70
C VAL A 80 -4.35 -3.86 -6.56
N GLY A 81 -4.93 -4.24 -5.43
CA GLY A 81 -5.40 -5.61 -5.22
C GLY A 81 -6.07 -5.80 -3.87
N THR A 82 -6.74 -6.94 -3.70
CA THR A 82 -7.40 -7.32 -2.45
C THR A 82 -6.37 -7.74 -1.38
N THR A 83 -6.82 -7.90 -0.12
CA THR A 83 -5.99 -8.46 0.95
C THR A 83 -5.44 -9.85 0.60
N ALA A 84 -6.24 -10.71 -0.07
CA ALA A 84 -5.82 -12.04 -0.48
C ALA A 84 -4.76 -12.04 -1.61
N GLN A 85 -4.64 -10.92 -2.34
CA GLN A 85 -3.66 -10.74 -3.42
C GLN A 85 -2.36 -10.06 -2.95
N ARG A 86 -2.14 -9.98 -1.65
CA ARG A 86 -0.84 -9.55 -1.13
C ARG A 86 0.25 -10.51 -1.60
N PRO A 87 1.41 -10.01 -2.05
CA PRO A 87 2.55 -10.87 -2.35
C PRO A 87 2.91 -11.77 -1.17
N GLY A 88 3.16 -13.06 -1.43
CA GLY A 88 3.55 -14.01 -0.40
C GLY A 88 4.97 -13.78 0.14
N SER A 89 5.80 -13.06 -0.62
CA SER A 89 7.15 -12.62 -0.20
C SER A 89 7.29 -11.13 -0.56
N PRO A 90 6.69 -10.24 0.22
CA PRO A 90 6.77 -8.81 -0.06
C PRO A 90 8.18 -8.28 0.25
N THR A 91 8.58 -7.24 -0.47
CA THR A 91 9.82 -6.51 -0.20
C THR A 91 9.56 -5.40 0.82
N ASP A 92 10.51 -5.17 1.72
CA ASP A 92 10.45 -4.08 2.70
C ASP A 92 10.27 -2.74 1.99
N GLY A 93 9.35 -1.92 2.49
CA GLY A 93 8.98 -0.65 1.89
C GLY A 93 8.03 -0.76 0.70
N GLY A 94 7.57 -1.97 0.35
CA GLY A 94 6.56 -2.17 -0.68
C GLY A 94 5.30 -1.37 -0.39
N LEU A 95 4.77 -0.65 -1.40
CA LEU A 95 3.57 0.19 -1.31
C LEU A 95 2.52 -0.31 -2.32
N ARG A 96 1.25 -0.41 -1.88
CA ARG A 96 0.12 -0.74 -2.74
C ARG A 96 -1.20 -0.14 -2.22
N TYR A 97 -2.22 -0.14 -3.07
CA TYR A 97 -3.59 0.13 -2.65
C TYR A 97 -4.35 -1.18 -2.41
N ASN A 98 -4.92 -1.35 -1.22
CA ASN A 98 -5.73 -2.51 -0.86
C ASN A 98 -7.21 -2.20 -1.08
N SER A 99 -7.84 -2.85 -2.06
CA SER A 99 -9.24 -2.62 -2.40
C SER A 99 -10.22 -3.25 -1.39
N THR A 100 -9.79 -4.23 -0.58
CA THR A 100 -10.61 -4.77 0.52
C THR A 100 -10.68 -3.79 1.68
N LEU A 101 -9.55 -3.16 2.01
CA LEU A 101 -9.44 -2.19 3.11
C LEU A 101 -9.73 -0.75 2.67
N THR A 102 -9.93 -0.53 1.36
CA THR A 102 -10.13 0.79 0.74
C THR A 102 -9.06 1.82 1.11
N GLY A 103 -7.80 1.38 1.23
CA GLY A 103 -6.71 2.22 1.69
C GLY A 103 -5.34 1.82 1.15
N PHE A 104 -4.40 2.76 1.25
CA PHE A 104 -3.01 2.47 0.98
C PHE A 104 -2.43 1.61 2.10
N GLU A 105 -1.57 0.66 1.75
CA GLU A 105 -0.82 -0.14 2.71
C GLU A 105 0.65 -0.23 2.31
N GLY A 106 1.52 -0.26 3.32
CA GLY A 106 2.96 -0.44 3.18
C GLY A 106 3.43 -1.67 3.95
N TYR A 107 4.44 -2.35 3.42
CA TYR A 107 5.08 -3.47 4.12
C TYR A 107 6.31 -2.99 4.89
N ASN A 108 6.36 -3.26 6.20
CA ASN A 108 7.42 -2.78 7.09
C ASN A 108 8.53 -3.81 7.38
N GLY A 109 8.62 -4.88 6.59
CA GLY A 109 9.54 -5.99 6.81
C GLY A 109 8.96 -7.15 7.62
N SER A 110 7.82 -6.95 8.27
CA SER A 110 7.15 -7.97 9.09
C SER A 110 5.67 -8.13 8.72
N GLN A 111 5.00 -7.03 8.44
CA GLN A 111 3.57 -7.03 8.18
C GLN A 111 3.15 -5.87 7.27
N TRP A 112 1.97 -6.01 6.66
CA TRP A 112 1.30 -4.94 5.93
C TRP A 112 0.60 -4.00 6.92
N MET A 113 0.89 -2.72 6.80
CA MET A 113 0.30 -1.66 7.62
C MET A 113 -0.50 -0.71 6.73
N THR A 114 -1.68 -0.32 7.17
CA THR A 114 -2.47 0.72 6.50
C THR A 114 -1.76 2.07 6.66
N LEU A 115 -1.61 2.81 5.55
CA LEU A 115 -1.03 4.14 5.52
C LEU A 115 -2.14 5.18 5.42
N GLY A 116 -2.17 6.11 6.34
CA GLY A 116 -3.15 7.20 6.33
C GLY A 116 -3.95 7.31 7.62
N ALA A 117 -5.08 8.02 7.56
CA ALA A 117 -5.98 8.18 8.71
C ALA A 117 -6.34 6.81 9.27
N GLY A 118 -6.13 6.61 10.57
CA GLY A 118 -6.30 5.33 11.26
C GLY A 118 -7.63 4.64 10.91
N ASN A 119 -7.74 3.36 11.24
CA ASN A 119 -8.90 2.52 10.95
C ASN A 119 -10.22 3.29 11.11
N PRO A 120 -11.14 3.18 10.14
CA PRO A 120 -12.47 3.78 10.29
C PRO A 120 -13.15 3.19 11.54
N TRP A 121 -14.07 3.96 12.12
CA TRP A 121 -14.91 3.43 13.18
C TRP A 121 -15.84 2.35 12.64
N SER A 122 -15.86 1.18 13.27
CA SER A 122 -16.85 0.13 13.07
C SER A 122 -17.93 0.20 14.14
N THR A 123 -19.07 -0.44 13.91
CA THR A 123 -20.12 -0.60 14.92
C THR A 123 -20.31 -2.07 15.23
N GLU A 124 -20.29 -2.42 16.53
CA GLU A 124 -20.49 -3.79 17.00
C GLU A 124 -21.70 -3.82 17.94
N THR A 125 -22.61 -4.77 17.66
CA THR A 125 -23.85 -5.00 18.42
C THR A 125 -23.86 -6.34 19.17
N ALA A 126 -22.80 -7.11 19.06
CA ALA A 126 -22.60 -8.42 19.67
C ALA A 126 -21.14 -8.57 20.10
N SER A 127 -20.82 -9.58 20.89
CA SER A 127 -19.44 -9.86 21.32
C SER A 127 -18.52 -10.17 20.14
N PHE A 128 -17.31 -9.64 20.17
CA PHE A 128 -16.35 -9.67 19.07
C PHE A 128 -14.89 -9.79 19.55
N ASN A 129 -14.00 -10.14 18.62
CA ASN A 129 -12.57 -10.09 18.84
C ASN A 129 -12.03 -8.78 18.25
N ALA A 130 -11.47 -7.95 19.10
CA ALA A 130 -10.83 -6.71 18.67
C ALA A 130 -9.46 -6.97 18.06
N ALA A 131 -9.09 -6.19 17.04
CA ALA A 131 -7.78 -6.19 16.41
C ALA A 131 -7.00 -4.93 16.79
N ALA A 132 -5.68 -4.97 16.60
CA ALA A 132 -4.83 -3.80 16.80
C ALA A 132 -5.27 -2.62 15.91
N ASN A 133 -5.33 -1.44 16.50
CA ASN A 133 -5.75 -0.18 15.88
C ASN A 133 -7.25 -0.07 15.58
N ASP A 134 -8.08 -0.97 16.08
CA ASP A 134 -9.52 -0.88 15.95
C ASP A 134 -10.08 0.37 16.67
N ARG A 135 -11.12 0.92 16.04
CA ARG A 135 -11.97 1.98 16.61
C ARG A 135 -13.41 1.49 16.54
N VAL A 136 -13.98 1.19 17.68
CA VAL A 136 -15.27 0.49 17.76
C VAL A 136 -16.30 1.32 18.49
N MET A 137 -17.40 1.62 17.79
CA MET A 137 -18.64 2.06 18.40
C MET A 137 -19.39 0.82 18.88
N VAL A 138 -19.57 0.69 20.18
CA VAL A 138 -20.24 -0.48 20.77
C VAL A 138 -21.68 -0.13 21.12
N ASP A 139 -22.60 -0.87 20.57
CA ASP A 139 -24.03 -0.76 20.83
C ASP A 139 -24.47 -1.89 21.79
N THR A 140 -24.70 -1.55 23.05
CA THR A 140 -25.20 -2.47 24.07
C THR A 140 -26.69 -2.28 24.36
N SER A 141 -27.44 -1.59 23.49
CA SER A 141 -28.85 -1.29 23.73
C SER A 141 -29.71 -2.54 23.93
N SER A 142 -29.34 -3.67 23.32
CA SER A 142 -30.09 -4.92 23.38
C SER A 142 -29.49 -5.98 24.31
N VAL A 143 -28.17 -6.00 24.47
CA VAL A 143 -27.44 -7.06 25.22
C VAL A 143 -26.06 -6.54 25.63
N ALA A 144 -25.53 -7.06 26.74
CA ALA A 144 -24.16 -6.83 27.14
C ALA A 144 -23.17 -7.42 26.09
N VAL A 145 -22.10 -6.69 25.79
CA VAL A 145 -21.12 -7.04 24.76
C VAL A 145 -19.77 -7.33 25.41
N THR A 146 -19.07 -8.33 24.90
CA THR A 146 -17.67 -8.61 25.26
C THR A 146 -16.77 -8.31 24.07
N ALA A 147 -15.82 -7.40 24.24
CA ALA A 147 -14.72 -7.15 23.34
C ALA A 147 -13.48 -7.93 23.81
N THR A 148 -13.06 -8.95 23.08
CA THR A 148 -11.88 -9.74 23.42
C THR A 148 -10.64 -9.11 22.81
N LEU A 149 -9.67 -8.71 23.65
CA LEU A 149 -8.41 -8.12 23.20
C LEU A 149 -7.51 -9.15 22.47
N PRO A 150 -6.56 -8.71 21.62
CA PRO A 150 -5.60 -9.62 20.97
C PRO A 150 -4.81 -10.46 21.97
N ALA A 151 -4.63 -11.76 21.68
CA ALA A 151 -3.83 -12.67 22.52
C ALA A 151 -2.32 -12.40 22.39
N THR A 152 -1.87 -11.89 21.24
CA THR A 152 -0.48 -11.61 20.93
C THR A 152 -0.31 -10.17 20.43
N PRO A 153 -0.60 -9.17 21.28
CA PRO A 153 -0.46 -7.78 20.88
C PRO A 153 1.02 -7.37 20.80
N LEU A 154 1.32 -6.37 19.98
CA LEU A 154 2.62 -5.74 19.92
C LEU A 154 2.64 -4.46 20.78
N VAL A 155 3.81 -4.11 21.32
CA VAL A 155 3.97 -2.84 22.05
C VAL A 155 3.62 -1.67 21.13
N GLY A 156 2.68 -0.83 21.58
CA GLY A 156 2.16 0.28 20.80
C GLY A 156 0.80 0.01 20.15
N ASP A 157 0.28 -1.23 20.17
CA ASP A 157 -1.06 -1.51 19.69
C ASP A 157 -2.10 -0.76 20.53
N GLN A 158 -3.05 -0.13 19.85
CA GLN A 158 -4.12 0.65 20.47
C GLN A 158 -5.48 0.11 20.01
N ILE A 159 -6.47 0.19 20.88
CA ILE A 159 -7.87 -0.07 20.53
C ILE A 159 -8.72 1.00 21.21
N ARG A 160 -9.71 1.52 20.50
CA ARG A 160 -10.60 2.57 20.99
C ARG A 160 -12.03 2.09 20.99
N PHE A 161 -12.76 2.40 22.07
CA PHE A 161 -14.15 2.07 22.26
C PHE A 161 -14.96 3.32 22.50
N GLN A 162 -16.20 3.33 22.00
CA GLN A 162 -17.18 4.38 22.24
C GLN A 162 -18.56 3.78 22.48
N ASP A 163 -19.19 4.10 23.59
CA ASP A 163 -20.61 3.81 23.81
C ASP A 163 -21.46 4.69 22.89
N VAL A 164 -22.06 4.06 21.85
CA VAL A 164 -22.78 4.80 20.82
C VAL A 164 -24.16 5.26 21.26
N ASN A 165 -24.81 4.48 22.15
CA ASN A 165 -26.19 4.72 22.58
C ASN A 165 -26.34 5.14 24.06
N GLY A 166 -25.23 5.22 24.80
CA GLY A 166 -25.28 5.57 26.22
C GLY A 166 -25.92 4.47 27.07
N THR A 167 -25.61 3.21 26.82
CA THR A 167 -26.29 2.07 27.44
C THR A 167 -25.37 1.18 28.28
N PHE A 168 -24.09 1.52 28.44
CA PHE A 168 -23.15 0.70 29.21
C PHE A 168 -23.52 0.53 30.69
N ALA A 169 -24.25 1.47 31.31
CA ALA A 169 -24.73 1.32 32.67
C ALA A 169 -25.86 0.29 32.80
N THR A 170 -26.56 -0.04 31.71
CA THR A 170 -27.65 -1.03 31.72
C THR A 170 -27.14 -2.38 31.24
N ASN A 171 -26.43 -2.40 30.14
CA ASN A 171 -25.81 -3.58 29.56
C ASN A 171 -24.30 -3.29 29.36
N ASN A 172 -23.50 -3.78 30.28
CA ASN A 172 -22.09 -3.43 30.34
C ASN A 172 -21.28 -3.87 29.08
N LEU A 173 -20.25 -3.10 28.75
CA LEU A 173 -19.16 -3.59 27.91
C LEU A 173 -18.13 -4.30 28.80
N THR A 174 -17.83 -5.55 28.49
CA THR A 174 -16.69 -6.27 29.07
C THR A 174 -15.53 -6.23 28.10
N VAL A 175 -14.38 -5.73 28.52
CA VAL A 175 -13.12 -5.83 27.77
C VAL A 175 -12.35 -7.02 28.31
N ALA A 176 -12.40 -8.15 27.58
CA ALA A 176 -11.76 -9.39 27.97
C ALA A 176 -10.26 -9.33 27.65
N ARG A 177 -9.43 -9.51 28.64
CA ARG A 177 -7.97 -9.36 28.59
C ARG A 177 -7.22 -10.37 27.71
N ASN A 178 -7.83 -11.51 27.45
CA ASN A 178 -7.29 -12.59 26.62
C ASN A 178 -5.82 -12.97 26.94
N GLY A 179 -5.56 -13.17 28.25
CA GLY A 179 -4.24 -13.60 28.73
C GLY A 179 -3.22 -12.49 29.03
N LYS A 180 -3.51 -11.23 28.68
CA LYS A 180 -2.67 -10.07 29.03
C LYS A 180 -3.35 -9.23 30.11
N ASP A 181 -2.59 -8.69 31.06
CA ASP A 181 -3.16 -7.90 32.14
C ASP A 181 -3.75 -6.57 31.61
N ILE A 182 -4.79 -6.07 32.27
CA ILE A 182 -5.32 -4.72 32.07
C ILE A 182 -5.03 -3.93 33.35
N MET A 183 -4.36 -2.78 33.21
CA MET A 183 -3.95 -1.94 34.35
C MET A 183 -3.15 -2.68 35.42
N ASN A 184 -2.34 -3.67 35.04
CA ASN A 184 -1.58 -4.61 35.89
C ASN A 184 -2.46 -5.58 36.70
N LEU A 185 -3.71 -5.76 36.31
CA LEU A 185 -4.64 -6.70 36.95
C LEU A 185 -4.93 -7.87 36.01
N ALA A 186 -4.85 -9.09 36.52
CA ALA A 186 -5.16 -10.29 35.76
C ALA A 186 -6.70 -10.50 35.72
N GLU A 187 -7.46 -9.44 35.44
CA GLU A 187 -8.90 -9.38 35.42
C GLU A 187 -9.42 -8.72 34.15
N ASP A 188 -10.61 -9.11 33.70
CA ASP A 188 -11.29 -8.42 32.61
C ASP A 188 -11.86 -7.09 33.13
N MET A 189 -11.90 -6.10 32.25
CA MET A 189 -12.39 -4.77 32.60
C MET A 189 -13.87 -4.65 32.27
N THR A 190 -14.69 -4.28 33.25
CA THR A 190 -16.09 -3.94 33.05
C THR A 190 -16.23 -2.43 32.90
N VAL A 191 -16.95 -1.99 31.87
CA VAL A 191 -17.29 -0.59 31.63
C VAL A 191 -18.80 -0.44 31.79
N ASP A 192 -19.21 0.30 32.80
CA ASP A 192 -20.59 0.48 33.26
C ASP A 192 -21.04 1.95 33.26
N THR A 193 -20.29 2.81 32.60
CA THR A 193 -20.59 4.24 32.52
C THR A 193 -21.16 4.58 31.14
N ASN A 194 -22.36 5.18 31.15
CA ASN A 194 -23.00 5.63 29.90
C ASN A 194 -22.18 6.70 29.18
N HIS A 195 -22.19 6.62 27.86
CA HIS A 195 -21.43 7.49 26.95
C HIS A 195 -19.91 7.43 27.10
N ALA A 196 -19.38 6.39 27.78
CA ALA A 196 -17.94 6.24 27.94
C ALA A 196 -17.23 6.12 26.57
N GLY A 197 -16.17 6.91 26.42
CA GLY A 197 -15.21 6.81 25.32
C GLY A 197 -13.82 6.63 25.92
N PHE A 198 -13.09 5.61 25.50
CA PHE A 198 -11.75 5.34 26.03
C PHE A 198 -10.88 4.58 25.01
N GLY A 199 -9.58 4.66 25.23
CA GLY A 199 -8.60 3.86 24.49
C GLY A 199 -7.80 2.95 25.42
N VAL A 200 -7.33 1.83 24.90
CA VAL A 200 -6.35 0.97 25.55
C VAL A 200 -5.10 0.86 24.69
N LEU A 201 -3.93 0.90 25.33
CA LEU A 201 -2.60 0.81 24.71
C LEU A 201 -1.87 -0.39 25.30
N PHE A 202 -1.33 -1.28 24.48
CA PHE A 202 -0.46 -2.35 24.96
C PHE A 202 0.96 -1.83 25.19
N THR A 203 1.46 -2.00 26.41
CA THR A 203 2.76 -1.47 26.85
C THR A 203 3.80 -2.57 27.08
N GLY A 204 3.49 -3.79 26.73
CA GLY A 204 4.34 -4.97 26.87
C GLY A 204 3.83 -5.97 27.90
N ASP A 205 4.38 -7.19 27.89
CA ASP A 205 3.92 -8.31 28.71
C ASP A 205 4.00 -8.05 30.21
N THR A 206 4.95 -7.24 30.67
CA THR A 206 5.11 -6.91 32.08
C THR A 206 4.01 -5.99 32.62
N ASN A 207 3.54 -5.06 31.78
CA ASN A 207 2.62 -4.00 32.21
C ASN A 207 1.21 -4.15 31.59
N GLY A 208 1.05 -4.99 30.57
CA GLY A 208 -0.21 -5.25 29.90
C GLY A 208 -0.80 -4.04 29.16
N TRP A 209 -2.10 -3.99 29.13
CA TRP A 209 -2.90 -2.92 28.55
C TRP A 209 -3.08 -1.77 29.52
N LYS A 210 -2.96 -0.53 29.04
CA LYS A 210 -3.17 0.70 29.83
C LYS A 210 -4.29 1.52 29.21
N ILE A 211 -5.13 2.10 30.03
CA ILE A 211 -6.11 3.10 29.59
C ILE A 211 -5.34 4.39 29.26
N ILE A 212 -5.53 4.94 28.06
CA ILE A 212 -4.82 6.13 27.59
C ILE A 212 -5.71 7.38 27.43
N GLU A 213 -7.01 7.19 27.24
CA GLU A 213 -7.96 8.29 27.09
C GLU A 213 -9.27 7.87 27.76
N VAL A 214 -9.90 8.78 28.46
CA VAL A 214 -11.25 8.65 29.01
C VAL A 214 -11.98 9.96 28.73
N ALA A 215 -13.06 9.91 27.98
CA ALA A 215 -13.95 11.04 27.68
C ALA A 215 -15.29 10.89 28.39
#